data_8e1d707ce4f4ef2135f67f472bc20a55
#
_entry.id   8e1d707ce4f4ef2135f67f472bc20a55
#
_cell.length_a   1.000
_cell.length_b   1.000
_cell.length_c   1.000
_cell.angle_alpha   90.00
_cell.angle_beta   90.00
_cell.angle_gamma   90.00
#
_symmetry.space_group_name_H-M   'P 1'
#
loop_
_entity.id
_entity.type
_entity.pdbx_description
1 polymer ?
#
loop_
_entity_poly.entity_id
_entity_poly.type
_entity_poly.pdbx_seq_one_letter_code
_entity_poly.pdbx_strand_id
1 'polypeptide(L)'
;DGGTISLLGCDPWSQPRQAKAEVGVVLDDCFFHDSLRLKDISTILAPVFPSWDDGLFRDYLDKFQLPWKKTVKELSRGMKMKLSLAAALAHRPRLLILDEATAGLDPVVRDSILEELLSFVSDEEHAVLLSSHITGDLEKIADYITYLHRGQVILSAPKDDILEQYGQVGCSAAQLSALEPELLTRVRRGEFGCHALVADRAAFQRVHPELPVEPVTLDDIMLFVGKGEAV
;
A
#
# COMPACT_ATOMS: atom_id res chain seq x y z
N ASP A 1 3.76 8.33 23.29
CA ASP A 1 4.74 8.81 22.34
C ASP A 1 4.36 10.22 21.91
N GLY A 2 5.11 10.87 21.05
CA GLY A 2 4.88 12.25 20.63
C GLY A 2 4.85 12.39 19.11
N GLY A 3 4.49 13.57 18.64
CA GLY A 3 4.43 13.89 17.23
C GLY A 3 3.21 14.72 16.87
N THR A 4 3.14 15.16 15.62
CA THR A 4 2.01 15.90 15.07
C THR A 4 1.50 15.21 13.82
N ILE A 5 0.18 15.20 13.61
CA ILE A 5 -0.47 14.66 12.41
C ILE A 5 -1.30 15.79 11.82
N SER A 6 -1.14 16.00 10.50
CA SER A 6 -2.04 16.86 9.72
C SER A 6 -2.72 16.00 8.66
N LEU A 7 -4.03 15.99 8.65
CA LEU A 7 -4.85 15.22 7.72
C LEU A 7 -5.69 16.20 6.89
N LEU A 8 -5.35 16.34 5.61
CA LEU A 8 -5.94 17.33 4.70
C LEU A 8 -5.91 18.77 5.28
N GLY A 9 -4.81 19.14 5.95
CA GLY A 9 -4.65 20.44 6.61
C GLY A 9 -5.32 20.58 7.98
N CYS A 10 -6.04 19.55 8.46
CA CYS A 10 -6.69 19.54 9.76
C CYS A 10 -5.90 18.72 10.79
N ASP A 11 -5.92 19.15 12.03
CA ASP A 11 -5.48 18.34 13.17
C ASP A 11 -6.63 17.37 13.57
N PRO A 12 -6.45 16.05 13.43
CA PRO A 12 -7.51 15.08 13.72
C PRO A 12 -7.91 14.98 15.18
N TRP A 13 -7.12 15.55 16.10
CA TRP A 13 -7.43 15.58 17.54
C TRP A 13 -8.30 16.77 17.93
N SER A 14 -7.98 17.95 17.40
CA SER A 14 -8.73 19.18 17.68
C SER A 14 -9.96 19.35 16.80
N GLN A 15 -9.91 18.82 15.56
CA GLN A 15 -10.97 18.93 14.55
C GLN A 15 -11.42 17.57 13.99
N PRO A 16 -11.80 16.58 14.83
CA PRO A 16 -12.01 15.21 14.38
C PRO A 16 -13.14 15.03 13.37
N ARG A 17 -14.19 15.83 13.45
CA ARG A 17 -15.31 15.75 12.50
C ARG A 17 -14.90 16.24 11.10
N GLN A 18 -14.18 17.35 11.04
CA GLN A 18 -13.72 17.94 9.79
C GLN A 18 -12.68 17.04 9.14
N ALA A 19 -11.69 16.57 9.90
CA ALA A 19 -10.64 15.68 9.41
C ALA A 19 -11.21 14.37 8.84
N LYS A 20 -12.28 13.81 9.44
CA LYS A 20 -12.90 12.54 9.01
C LYS A 20 -13.92 12.69 7.89
N ALA A 21 -14.46 13.89 7.67
CA ALA A 21 -15.54 14.09 6.69
C ALA A 21 -15.09 13.78 5.25
N GLU A 22 -13.83 14.02 4.94
CA GLU A 22 -13.23 13.85 3.61
C GLU A 22 -12.28 12.65 3.53
N VAL A 23 -12.33 11.73 4.51
CA VAL A 23 -11.47 10.56 4.57
C VAL A 23 -12.29 9.28 4.56
N GLY A 24 -12.09 8.45 3.57
CA GLY A 24 -12.59 7.07 3.53
C GLY A 24 -11.56 6.11 4.13
N VAL A 25 -12.01 5.14 4.93
CA VAL A 25 -11.14 4.15 5.55
C VAL A 25 -11.62 2.75 5.21
N VAL A 26 -10.70 1.91 4.76
CA VAL A 26 -10.92 0.49 4.52
C VAL A 26 -9.84 -0.29 5.27
N LEU A 27 -10.24 -1.15 6.18
CA LEU A 27 -9.34 -1.96 6.99
C LEU A 27 -9.28 -3.40 6.44
N ASP A 28 -8.42 -4.23 7.03
CA ASP A 28 -8.18 -5.62 6.65
C ASP A 28 -9.39 -6.55 6.82
N ASP A 29 -10.40 -6.12 7.56
CA ASP A 29 -11.69 -6.81 7.72
C ASP A 29 -12.87 -5.85 7.53
N CYS A 30 -14.05 -6.43 7.33
CA CYS A 30 -15.30 -5.69 7.19
C CYS A 30 -15.96 -5.51 8.57
N PHE A 31 -16.03 -4.28 9.06
CA PHE A 31 -16.54 -3.95 10.38
C PHE A 31 -18.06 -3.72 10.44
N PHE A 32 -18.77 -3.93 9.33
CA PHE A 32 -20.23 -3.94 9.36
C PHE A 32 -20.74 -5.19 10.07
N HIS A 33 -21.71 -5.02 10.96
CA HIS A 33 -22.30 -6.13 11.71
C HIS A 33 -22.92 -7.17 10.76
N ASP A 34 -22.67 -8.43 11.02
CA ASP A 34 -23.05 -9.57 10.16
C ASP A 34 -24.56 -9.64 9.83
N SER A 35 -25.45 -9.17 10.72
CA SER A 35 -26.90 -9.18 10.50
C SER A 35 -27.41 -8.05 9.64
N LEU A 36 -26.59 -7.02 9.34
CA LEU A 36 -27.00 -5.89 8.50
C LEU A 36 -27.19 -6.35 7.05
N ARG A 37 -28.27 -5.89 6.43
CA ARG A 37 -28.41 -6.02 4.98
C ARG A 37 -27.68 -4.88 4.30
N LEU A 38 -27.15 -5.12 3.11
CA LEU A 38 -26.40 -4.11 2.36
C LEU A 38 -27.21 -2.83 2.16
N LYS A 39 -28.51 -2.94 1.89
CA LYS A 39 -29.42 -1.80 1.73
C LYS A 39 -29.58 -0.94 3.00
N ASP A 40 -29.37 -1.51 4.18
CA ASP A 40 -29.59 -0.84 5.45
C ASP A 40 -28.34 -0.03 5.89
N ILE A 41 -27.17 -0.30 5.28
CA ILE A 41 -25.89 0.38 5.56
C ILE A 41 -26.00 1.88 5.27
N SER A 42 -26.61 2.24 4.15
CA SER A 42 -26.85 3.65 3.80
C SER A 42 -27.64 4.40 4.87
N THR A 43 -28.69 3.78 5.44
CA THR A 43 -29.49 4.39 6.52
C THR A 43 -28.66 4.70 7.77
N ILE A 44 -27.59 3.90 8.01
CA ILE A 44 -26.69 4.09 9.14
C ILE A 44 -25.64 5.16 8.85
N LEU A 45 -25.06 5.17 7.64
CA LEU A 45 -23.95 6.05 7.29
C LEU A 45 -24.37 7.44 6.84
N ALA A 46 -25.51 7.60 6.20
CA ALA A 46 -26.01 8.89 5.75
C ALA A 46 -26.11 9.96 6.86
N PRO A 47 -26.55 9.64 8.10
CA PRO A 47 -26.51 10.62 9.19
C PRO A 47 -25.10 10.95 9.70
N VAL A 48 -24.11 10.11 9.42
CA VAL A 48 -22.73 10.26 9.91
C VAL A 48 -21.92 11.14 8.97
N PHE A 49 -22.10 10.97 7.66
CA PHE A 49 -21.35 11.69 6.64
C PHE A 49 -22.26 12.70 5.92
N PRO A 50 -22.04 14.02 6.08
CA PRO A 50 -22.85 15.05 5.41
C PRO A 50 -22.84 14.95 3.88
N SER A 51 -21.75 14.43 3.31
CA SER A 51 -21.55 14.24 1.87
C SER A 51 -22.01 12.87 1.35
N TRP A 52 -22.68 12.07 2.19
CA TRP A 52 -23.15 10.74 1.78
C TRP A 52 -24.08 10.81 0.55
N ASP A 53 -23.79 9.95 -0.41
CA ASP A 53 -24.55 9.83 -1.65
C ASP A 53 -25.13 8.41 -1.81
N ASP A 54 -26.46 8.30 -1.57
CA ASP A 54 -27.18 7.02 -1.71
C ASP A 54 -27.16 6.46 -3.14
N GLY A 55 -27.15 7.34 -4.13
CA GLY A 55 -27.06 6.94 -5.54
C GLY A 55 -25.71 6.32 -5.82
N LEU A 56 -24.65 7.01 -5.45
CA LEU A 56 -23.28 6.56 -5.61
C LEU A 56 -23.02 5.23 -4.87
N PHE A 57 -23.55 5.08 -3.64
CA PHE A 57 -23.44 3.83 -2.91
C PHE A 57 -24.09 2.66 -3.68
N ARG A 58 -25.28 2.87 -4.25
CA ARG A 58 -25.96 1.86 -5.08
C ARG A 58 -25.17 1.52 -6.34
N ASP A 59 -24.66 2.54 -7.02
CA ASP A 59 -23.85 2.37 -8.23
C ASP A 59 -22.60 1.51 -7.94
N TYR A 60 -21.94 1.73 -6.78
CA TYR A 60 -20.82 0.87 -6.36
C TYR A 60 -21.27 -0.56 -6.01
N LEU A 61 -22.41 -0.75 -5.36
CA LEU A 61 -22.91 -2.10 -5.10
C LEU A 61 -23.20 -2.85 -6.41
N ASP A 62 -23.77 -2.17 -7.40
CA ASP A 62 -24.03 -2.75 -8.72
C ASP A 62 -22.73 -3.01 -9.49
N LYS A 63 -21.80 -2.06 -9.51
CA LYS A 63 -20.47 -2.19 -10.14
C LYS A 63 -19.69 -3.38 -9.57
N PHE A 64 -19.73 -3.57 -8.26
CA PHE A 64 -19.06 -4.68 -7.57
C PHE A 64 -19.89 -5.96 -7.54
N GLN A 65 -21.07 -5.98 -8.16
CA GLN A 65 -22.01 -7.10 -8.21
C GLN A 65 -22.40 -7.60 -6.81
N LEU A 66 -22.59 -6.67 -5.87
CA LEU A 66 -22.95 -7.01 -4.51
C LEU A 66 -24.48 -7.16 -4.35
N PRO A 67 -24.95 -8.23 -3.73
CA PRO A 67 -26.37 -8.55 -3.66
C PRO A 67 -27.09 -7.69 -2.61
N TRP A 68 -27.81 -6.67 -3.06
CA TRP A 68 -28.52 -5.65 -2.28
C TRP A 68 -29.33 -6.16 -1.07
N LYS A 69 -29.94 -7.37 -1.20
CA LYS A 69 -30.84 -7.93 -0.19
C LYS A 69 -30.16 -8.85 0.82
N LYS A 70 -28.93 -9.28 0.54
CA LYS A 70 -28.19 -10.17 1.45
C LYS A 70 -27.68 -9.43 2.67
N THR A 71 -27.40 -10.21 3.70
CA THR A 71 -26.72 -9.74 4.90
C THR A 71 -25.21 -9.79 4.73
N VAL A 72 -24.46 -9.03 5.51
CA VAL A 72 -22.99 -9.01 5.50
C VAL A 72 -22.42 -10.41 5.78
N LYS A 73 -23.08 -11.21 6.64
CA LYS A 73 -22.70 -12.59 6.94
C LYS A 73 -22.69 -13.50 5.70
N GLU A 74 -23.53 -13.23 4.72
CA GLU A 74 -23.67 -14.05 3.50
C GLU A 74 -22.64 -13.70 2.42
N LEU A 75 -21.78 -12.72 2.67
CA LEU A 75 -20.77 -12.28 1.73
C LEU A 75 -19.46 -13.06 1.91
N SER A 76 -18.79 -13.35 0.80
CA SER A 76 -17.40 -13.81 0.82
C SER A 76 -16.47 -12.67 1.33
N ARG A 77 -15.22 -13.01 1.71
CA ARG A 77 -14.22 -12.03 2.13
C ARG A 77 -14.03 -10.93 1.07
N GLY A 78 -13.87 -11.31 -0.18
CA GLY A 78 -13.72 -10.33 -1.28
C GLY A 78 -14.95 -9.44 -1.47
N MET A 79 -16.17 -9.99 -1.32
CA MET A 79 -17.39 -9.19 -1.36
C MET A 79 -17.51 -8.25 -0.14
N LYS A 80 -17.08 -8.67 1.04
CA LYS A 80 -16.99 -7.82 2.24
C LYS A 80 -16.04 -6.65 2.02
N MET A 81 -14.88 -6.91 1.42
CA MET A 81 -13.91 -5.87 1.10
C MET A 81 -14.46 -4.86 0.08
N LYS A 82 -15.09 -5.34 -1.00
CA LYS A 82 -15.80 -4.48 -1.97
C LYS A 82 -16.90 -3.66 -1.33
N LEU A 83 -17.65 -4.20 -0.36
CA LEU A 83 -18.64 -3.46 0.40
C LEU A 83 -18.02 -2.34 1.24
N SER A 84 -16.90 -2.63 1.93
CA SER A 84 -16.16 -1.63 2.72
C SER A 84 -15.66 -0.49 1.82
N LEU A 85 -15.14 -0.81 0.64
CA LEU A 85 -14.70 0.18 -0.33
C LEU A 85 -15.88 1.00 -0.90
N ALA A 86 -17.01 0.36 -1.26
CA ALA A 86 -18.21 1.05 -1.70
C ALA A 86 -18.73 2.05 -0.66
N ALA A 87 -18.74 1.66 0.61
CA ALA A 87 -19.14 2.53 1.70
C ALA A 87 -18.16 3.69 1.94
N ALA A 88 -16.86 3.42 1.83
CA ALA A 88 -15.82 4.44 1.94
C ALA A 88 -15.87 5.46 0.80
N LEU A 89 -16.21 5.05 -0.42
CA LEU A 89 -16.31 5.94 -1.58
C LEU A 89 -17.62 6.73 -1.63
N ALA A 90 -18.70 6.21 -1.04
CA ALA A 90 -20.04 6.78 -1.14
C ALA A 90 -20.22 8.16 -0.46
N HIS A 91 -19.33 8.56 0.43
CA HIS A 91 -19.34 9.90 1.02
C HIS A 91 -18.38 10.88 0.32
N ARG A 92 -17.86 10.51 -0.86
CA ARG A 92 -16.99 11.35 -1.72
C ARG A 92 -15.75 11.86 -0.98
N PRO A 93 -14.92 10.95 -0.45
CA PRO A 93 -13.69 11.33 0.25
C PRO A 93 -12.67 11.93 -0.74
N ARG A 94 -11.76 12.77 -0.23
CA ARG A 94 -10.57 13.21 -0.95
C ARG A 94 -9.37 12.31 -0.67
N LEU A 95 -9.37 11.63 0.46
CA LEU A 95 -8.33 10.69 0.86
C LEU A 95 -8.94 9.34 1.20
N LEU A 96 -8.43 8.27 0.58
CA LEU A 96 -8.68 6.90 1.01
C LEU A 96 -7.47 6.37 1.80
N ILE A 97 -7.74 5.80 2.96
CA ILE A 97 -6.74 5.09 3.77
C ILE A 97 -7.12 3.62 3.77
N LEU A 98 -6.24 2.77 3.24
CA LEU A 98 -6.45 1.33 3.17
C LEU A 98 -5.37 0.60 3.96
N ASP A 99 -5.79 -0.22 4.91
CA ASP A 99 -4.88 -1.05 5.70
C ASP A 99 -5.04 -2.52 5.33
N GLU A 100 -4.02 -3.07 4.64
CA GLU A 100 -3.99 -4.47 4.16
C GLU A 100 -5.24 -4.91 3.37
N ALA A 101 -5.90 -3.97 2.69
CA ALA A 101 -7.22 -4.18 2.07
C ALA A 101 -7.24 -5.23 0.93
N THR A 102 -6.09 -5.61 0.39
CA THR A 102 -5.97 -6.63 -0.66
C THR A 102 -5.48 -7.99 -0.15
N ALA A 103 -5.10 -8.06 1.12
CA ALA A 103 -4.52 -9.27 1.72
C ALA A 103 -5.50 -10.45 1.75
N GLY A 104 -5.05 -11.61 1.26
CA GLY A 104 -5.86 -12.84 1.27
C GLY A 104 -7.08 -12.83 0.35
N LEU A 105 -7.16 -11.91 -0.60
CA LEU A 105 -8.15 -11.92 -1.68
C LEU A 105 -7.67 -12.78 -2.85
N ASP A 106 -8.63 -13.31 -3.60
CA ASP A 106 -8.30 -13.96 -4.87
C ASP A 106 -7.79 -12.91 -5.90
N PRO A 107 -6.98 -13.33 -6.88
CA PRO A 107 -6.35 -12.39 -7.81
C PRO A 107 -7.33 -11.51 -8.60
N VAL A 108 -8.51 -12.02 -8.94
CA VAL A 108 -9.51 -11.27 -9.74
C VAL A 108 -10.15 -10.17 -8.91
N VAL A 109 -10.54 -10.47 -7.67
CA VAL A 109 -11.11 -9.48 -6.75
C VAL A 109 -10.06 -8.43 -6.40
N ARG A 110 -8.81 -8.85 -6.14
CA ARG A 110 -7.71 -7.96 -5.84
C ARG A 110 -7.46 -6.98 -6.99
N ASP A 111 -7.37 -7.48 -8.21
CA ASP A 111 -7.18 -6.66 -9.40
C ASP A 111 -8.30 -5.63 -9.57
N SER A 112 -9.54 -6.05 -9.41
CA SER A 112 -10.72 -5.18 -9.47
C SER A 112 -10.70 -4.04 -8.42
N ILE A 113 -10.13 -4.28 -7.23
CA ILE A 113 -9.95 -3.24 -6.20
C ILE A 113 -8.83 -2.27 -6.61
N LEU A 114 -7.70 -2.78 -7.09
CA LEU A 114 -6.60 -1.93 -7.55
C LEU A 114 -7.01 -1.04 -8.73
N GLU A 115 -7.80 -1.55 -9.68
CA GLU A 115 -8.36 -0.76 -10.77
C GLU A 115 -9.27 0.37 -10.26
N GLU A 116 -10.09 0.09 -9.22
CA GLU A 116 -10.92 1.12 -8.60
C GLU A 116 -10.08 2.22 -7.94
N LEU A 117 -9.00 1.84 -7.24
CA LEU A 117 -8.09 2.81 -6.63
C LEU A 117 -7.37 3.67 -7.68
N LEU A 118 -6.93 3.08 -8.80
CA LEU A 118 -6.36 3.81 -9.92
C LEU A 118 -7.38 4.79 -10.54
N SER A 119 -8.62 4.36 -10.68
CA SER A 119 -9.71 5.24 -11.15
C SER A 119 -9.97 6.39 -10.18
N PHE A 120 -9.91 6.13 -8.87
CA PHE A 120 -10.10 7.15 -7.83
C PHE A 120 -9.01 8.22 -7.87
N VAL A 121 -7.73 7.85 -7.98
CA VAL A 121 -6.61 8.79 -8.03
C VAL A 121 -6.41 9.44 -9.41
N SER A 122 -7.20 9.09 -10.41
CA SER A 122 -7.17 9.79 -11.72
C SER A 122 -7.64 11.25 -11.63
N ASP A 123 -8.36 11.61 -10.58
CA ASP A 123 -8.66 12.99 -10.20
C ASP A 123 -7.54 13.50 -9.28
N GLU A 124 -6.87 14.59 -9.68
CA GLU A 124 -5.74 15.18 -8.94
C GLU A 124 -6.08 15.66 -7.52
N GLU A 125 -7.36 15.87 -7.21
CA GLU A 125 -7.85 16.22 -5.87
C GLU A 125 -7.91 15.02 -4.91
N HIS A 126 -7.75 13.81 -5.44
CA HIS A 126 -7.85 12.57 -4.68
C HIS A 126 -6.48 11.94 -4.37
N ALA A 127 -6.38 11.31 -3.23
CA ALA A 127 -5.18 10.58 -2.81
C ALA A 127 -5.51 9.25 -2.15
N VAL A 128 -4.61 8.29 -2.26
CA VAL A 128 -4.68 6.99 -1.59
C VAL A 128 -3.45 6.78 -0.73
N LEU A 129 -3.65 6.43 0.53
CA LEU A 129 -2.62 5.89 1.42
C LEU A 129 -2.92 4.40 1.64
N LEU A 130 -2.09 3.54 1.07
CA LEU A 130 -2.25 2.08 1.13
C LEU A 130 -1.11 1.45 1.92
N SER A 131 -1.41 0.70 2.98
CA SER A 131 -0.48 -0.27 3.54
C SER A 131 -0.66 -1.63 2.88
N SER A 132 0.44 -2.28 2.51
CA SER A 132 0.42 -3.65 1.98
C SER A 132 1.78 -4.32 2.17
N HIS A 133 1.75 -5.63 2.40
CA HIS A 133 2.95 -6.48 2.31
C HIS A 133 3.06 -7.18 0.94
N ILE A 134 2.14 -6.91 0.01
CA ILE A 134 2.12 -7.46 -1.35
C ILE A 134 2.76 -6.43 -2.28
N THR A 135 4.05 -6.58 -2.52
CA THR A 135 4.85 -5.66 -3.34
C THR A 135 4.30 -5.46 -4.74
N GLY A 136 3.78 -6.52 -5.38
CA GLY A 136 3.18 -6.43 -6.69
C GLY A 136 1.98 -5.49 -6.78
N ASP A 137 1.21 -5.31 -5.70
CA ASP A 137 0.14 -4.33 -5.65
C ASP A 137 0.71 -2.91 -5.63
N LEU A 138 1.76 -2.70 -4.80
CA LEU A 138 2.44 -1.41 -4.69
C LEU A 138 3.14 -1.03 -6.00
N GLU A 139 3.81 -1.97 -6.65
CA GLU A 139 4.44 -1.75 -7.97
C GLU A 139 3.40 -1.32 -9.02
N LYS A 140 2.18 -1.85 -8.94
CA LYS A 140 1.10 -1.54 -9.89
C LYS A 140 0.50 -0.15 -9.69
N ILE A 141 0.28 0.30 -8.44
CA ILE A 141 -0.54 1.49 -8.19
C ILE A 141 0.16 2.63 -7.44
N ALA A 142 1.30 2.38 -6.78
CA ALA A 142 1.93 3.41 -5.98
C ALA A 142 2.86 4.29 -6.81
N ASP A 143 2.81 5.60 -6.57
CA ASP A 143 3.78 6.57 -7.08
C ASP A 143 4.92 6.77 -6.09
N TYR A 144 4.64 6.62 -4.79
CA TYR A 144 5.58 6.86 -3.71
C TYR A 144 5.58 5.69 -2.72
N ILE A 145 6.76 5.26 -2.29
CA ILE A 145 6.94 4.15 -1.36
C ILE A 145 7.59 4.64 -0.07
N THR A 146 6.99 4.27 1.05
CA THR A 146 7.59 4.40 2.37
C THR A 146 7.70 3.02 3.01
N TYR A 147 8.94 2.56 3.24
CA TYR A 147 9.16 1.26 3.86
C TYR A 147 9.49 1.39 5.34
N LEU A 148 8.64 0.76 6.15
CA LEU A 148 8.77 0.72 7.61
C LEU A 148 9.30 -0.64 8.07
N HIS A 149 10.34 -0.64 8.88
CA HIS A 149 10.87 -1.86 9.50
C HIS A 149 11.25 -1.61 10.96
N ARG A 150 10.75 -2.41 11.87
CA ARG A 150 11.02 -2.32 13.33
C ARG A 150 10.82 -0.90 13.89
N GLY A 151 9.77 -0.22 13.45
CA GLY A 151 9.44 1.13 13.92
C GLY A 151 10.29 2.26 13.32
N GLN A 152 11.11 1.97 12.31
CA GLN A 152 11.95 2.96 11.62
C GLN A 152 11.55 3.07 10.16
N VAL A 153 11.61 4.28 9.62
CA VAL A 153 11.53 4.52 8.18
C VAL A 153 12.89 4.16 7.58
N ILE A 154 12.92 3.10 6.76
CA ILE A 154 14.14 2.63 6.09
C ILE A 154 14.33 3.34 4.75
N LEU A 155 13.23 3.59 4.05
CA LEU A 155 13.19 4.16 2.72
C LEU A 155 11.91 4.99 2.58
N SER A 156 12.00 6.15 1.93
CA SER A 156 10.85 6.97 1.57
C SER A 156 11.19 7.79 0.33
N ALA A 157 10.68 7.38 -0.84
CA ALA A 157 10.99 8.01 -2.12
C ALA A 157 9.95 7.65 -3.21
N PRO A 158 9.94 8.38 -4.36
CA PRO A 158 9.21 7.94 -5.54
C PRO A 158 9.59 6.51 -5.94
N LYS A 159 8.60 5.72 -6.32
CA LYS A 159 8.81 4.30 -6.69
C LYS A 159 9.81 4.14 -7.83
N ASP A 160 9.66 4.96 -8.86
CA ASP A 160 10.52 4.89 -10.05
C ASP A 160 11.97 5.22 -9.72
N ASP A 161 12.22 6.20 -8.85
CA ASP A 161 13.57 6.52 -8.36
C ASP A 161 14.19 5.33 -7.61
N ILE A 162 13.39 4.64 -6.78
CA ILE A 162 13.85 3.45 -6.06
C ILE A 162 14.27 2.36 -7.05
N LEU A 163 13.41 2.04 -8.02
CA LEU A 163 13.65 0.96 -8.99
C LEU A 163 14.80 1.29 -9.97
N GLU A 164 15.04 2.58 -10.24
CA GLU A 164 16.14 3.03 -11.08
C GLU A 164 17.49 3.05 -10.33
N GLN A 165 17.49 3.53 -9.08
CA GLN A 165 18.72 3.74 -8.32
C GLN A 165 19.25 2.49 -7.64
N TYR A 166 18.35 1.66 -7.10
CA TYR A 166 18.76 0.45 -6.40
C TYR A 166 19.14 -0.67 -7.36
N GLY A 167 20.07 -1.51 -6.91
CA GLY A 167 20.48 -2.71 -7.64
C GLY A 167 20.98 -3.79 -6.71
N GLN A 168 21.10 -5.01 -7.23
CA GLN A 168 21.73 -6.11 -6.51
C GLN A 168 22.99 -6.60 -7.24
N VAL A 169 23.98 -7.01 -6.46
CA VAL A 169 25.24 -7.53 -6.94
C VAL A 169 25.43 -8.93 -6.38
N GLY A 170 25.59 -9.91 -7.27
CA GLY A 170 26.03 -11.26 -6.89
C GLY A 170 27.55 -11.33 -6.85
N CYS A 171 28.10 -11.80 -5.73
CA CYS A 171 29.56 -11.92 -5.56
C CYS A 171 29.96 -13.07 -4.64
N SER A 172 31.22 -13.50 -4.71
CA SER A 172 31.80 -14.42 -3.74
C SER A 172 32.09 -13.74 -2.40
N ALA A 173 32.27 -14.52 -1.34
CA ALA A 173 32.63 -13.97 -0.03
C ALA A 173 33.96 -13.19 -0.06
N ALA A 174 34.92 -13.60 -0.91
CA ALA A 174 36.19 -12.90 -1.10
C ALA A 174 36.01 -11.55 -1.79
N GLN A 175 35.17 -11.50 -2.85
CA GLN A 175 34.83 -10.26 -3.53
C GLN A 175 34.08 -9.31 -2.58
N LEU A 176 33.05 -9.79 -1.84
CA LEU A 176 32.34 -9.00 -0.89
C LEU A 176 33.22 -8.31 0.15
N SER A 177 34.25 -9.02 0.62
CA SER A 177 35.22 -8.46 1.60
C SER A 177 36.14 -7.41 1.01
N ALA A 178 36.22 -7.30 -0.31
CA ALA A 178 37.01 -6.32 -1.04
C ALA A 178 36.20 -5.09 -1.50
N LEU A 179 34.83 -5.12 -1.35
CA LEU A 179 33.99 -4.00 -1.69
C LEU A 179 34.00 -2.95 -0.58
N GLU A 180 33.84 -1.70 -0.96
CA GLU A 180 33.72 -0.57 -0.04
C GLU A 180 32.36 -0.62 0.68
N PRO A 181 32.35 -0.68 2.03
CA PRO A 181 31.10 -0.73 2.80
C PRO A 181 30.12 0.42 2.49
N GLU A 182 30.64 1.59 2.16
CA GLU A 182 29.85 2.80 1.87
C GLU A 182 29.00 2.67 0.60
N LEU A 183 29.37 1.79 -0.32
CA LEU A 183 28.59 1.50 -1.54
C LEU A 183 27.50 0.46 -1.32
N LEU A 184 27.52 -0.21 -0.17
CA LEU A 184 26.60 -1.30 0.15
C LEU A 184 25.54 -0.83 1.18
N THR A 185 24.30 -1.25 0.99
CA THR A 185 23.24 -0.96 1.94
C THR A 185 22.96 -2.15 2.85
N ARG A 186 22.87 -3.33 2.29
CA ARG A 186 22.60 -4.60 2.96
C ARG A 186 23.27 -5.74 2.26
N VAL A 187 23.59 -6.80 2.99
CA VAL A 187 24.21 -8.01 2.46
C VAL A 187 23.43 -9.25 2.90
N ARG A 188 23.24 -10.18 1.99
CA ARG A 188 22.71 -11.52 2.26
C ARG A 188 23.77 -12.56 1.90
N ARG A 189 24.11 -13.42 2.85
CA ARG A 189 25.04 -14.52 2.66
C ARG A 189 24.26 -15.82 2.46
N GLY A 190 24.53 -16.53 1.37
CA GLY A 190 23.92 -17.81 1.03
C GLY A 190 24.95 -18.92 0.85
N GLU A 191 24.48 -20.14 0.68
CA GLU A 191 25.35 -21.31 0.45
C GLU A 191 26.16 -21.21 -0.85
N PHE A 192 25.62 -20.53 -1.87
CA PHE A 192 26.21 -20.46 -3.21
C PHE A 192 26.84 -19.08 -3.53
N GLY A 193 26.89 -18.17 -2.57
CA GLY A 193 27.44 -16.84 -2.76
C GLY A 193 26.78 -15.77 -1.89
N CYS A 194 27.22 -14.55 -2.10
CA CYS A 194 26.69 -13.39 -1.42
C CYS A 194 25.92 -12.51 -2.41
N HIS A 195 24.89 -11.85 -1.91
CA HIS A 195 24.16 -10.81 -2.64
C HIS A 195 24.22 -9.52 -1.83
N ALA A 196 24.60 -8.44 -2.46
CA ALA A 196 24.64 -7.11 -1.85
C ALA A 196 23.59 -6.19 -2.50
N LEU A 197 22.87 -5.44 -1.70
CA LEU A 197 22.01 -4.36 -2.15
C LEU A 197 22.81 -3.07 -2.20
N VAL A 198 22.77 -2.39 -3.32
CA VAL A 198 23.38 -1.08 -3.54
C VAL A 198 22.30 -0.02 -3.75
N ALA A 199 22.47 1.17 -3.14
CA ALA A 199 21.50 2.27 -3.23
C ALA A 199 21.76 3.21 -4.42
N ASP A 200 22.97 3.14 -5.03
CA ASP A 200 23.31 3.87 -6.25
C ASP A 200 24.02 2.91 -7.21
N ARG A 201 23.19 2.30 -8.08
CA ARG A 201 23.64 1.35 -9.11
C ARG A 201 24.69 1.95 -10.05
N ALA A 202 24.50 3.23 -10.43
CA ALA A 202 25.40 3.90 -11.36
C ALA A 202 26.74 4.23 -10.72
N ALA A 203 26.76 4.64 -9.45
CA ALA A 203 28.00 4.87 -8.71
C ALA A 203 28.77 3.56 -8.50
N PHE A 204 28.09 2.51 -8.08
CA PHE A 204 28.70 1.19 -7.89
C PHE A 204 29.32 0.66 -9.19
N GLN A 205 28.59 0.71 -10.30
CA GLN A 205 29.07 0.19 -11.59
C GLN A 205 30.28 0.97 -12.14
N ARG A 206 30.44 2.26 -11.76
CA ARG A 206 31.64 3.06 -12.12
C ARG A 206 32.88 2.62 -11.35
N VAL A 207 32.72 2.20 -10.11
CA VAL A 207 33.81 1.77 -9.24
C VAL A 207 34.17 0.32 -9.52
N HIS A 208 33.17 -0.54 -9.74
CA HIS A 208 33.30 -1.98 -9.96
C HIS A 208 32.68 -2.41 -11.31
N PRO A 209 33.28 -2.02 -12.45
CA PRO A 209 32.74 -2.35 -13.77
C PRO A 209 32.79 -3.87 -14.07
N GLU A 210 33.59 -4.65 -13.34
CA GLU A 210 33.69 -6.10 -13.46
C GLU A 210 32.57 -6.87 -12.79
N LEU A 211 31.78 -6.21 -11.89
CA LEU A 211 30.67 -6.83 -11.19
C LEU A 211 29.35 -6.30 -11.79
N PRO A 212 28.56 -7.15 -12.47
CA PRO A 212 27.29 -6.73 -13.01
C PRO A 212 26.31 -6.38 -11.88
N VAL A 213 25.61 -5.25 -12.04
CA VAL A 213 24.54 -4.84 -11.15
C VAL A 213 23.22 -5.13 -11.81
N GLU A 214 22.44 -6.01 -11.22
CA GLU A 214 21.11 -6.37 -11.67
C GLU A 214 20.07 -5.40 -11.10
N PRO A 215 18.98 -5.09 -11.84
CA PRO A 215 17.87 -4.33 -11.29
C PRO A 215 17.21 -5.11 -10.15
N VAL A 216 16.54 -4.40 -9.26
CA VAL A 216 15.77 -4.96 -8.14
C VAL A 216 14.30 -4.66 -8.26
N THR A 217 13.47 -5.53 -7.67
CA THR A 217 12.05 -5.29 -7.40
C THR A 217 11.86 -4.75 -5.98
N LEU A 218 10.67 -4.26 -5.66
CA LEU A 218 10.34 -3.90 -4.27
C LEU A 218 10.43 -5.14 -3.35
N ASP A 219 10.09 -6.32 -3.86
CA ASP A 219 10.21 -7.58 -3.12
C ASP A 219 11.65 -7.89 -2.73
N ASP A 220 12.59 -7.71 -3.68
CA ASP A 220 14.02 -7.88 -3.41
C ASP A 220 14.51 -6.95 -2.30
N ILE A 221 14.12 -5.66 -2.36
CA ILE A 221 14.49 -4.68 -1.33
C ILE A 221 13.94 -5.11 0.04
N MET A 222 12.65 -5.52 0.11
CA MET A 222 12.06 -6.03 1.34
C MET A 222 12.82 -7.25 1.89
N LEU A 223 13.22 -8.17 1.02
CA LEU A 223 14.00 -9.34 1.41
C LEU A 223 15.38 -8.96 1.96
N PHE A 224 16.05 -7.97 1.37
CA PHE A 224 17.33 -7.47 1.88
C PHE A 224 17.17 -6.79 3.24
N VAL A 225 16.14 -5.96 3.41
CA VAL A 225 15.91 -5.28 4.70
C VAL A 225 15.48 -6.27 5.79
N GLY A 226 14.61 -7.23 5.46
CA GLY A 226 14.09 -8.20 6.43
C GLY A 226 15.09 -9.28 6.86
N LYS A 227 15.94 -9.74 5.93
CA LYS A 227 16.86 -10.89 6.13
C LYS A 227 18.34 -10.54 5.95
N GLY A 228 18.65 -9.36 5.41
CA GLY A 228 20.02 -8.92 5.17
C GLY A 228 20.67 -8.35 6.44
N GLU A 229 21.99 -8.50 6.50
CA GLU A 229 22.83 -7.87 7.53
C GLU A 229 23.14 -6.42 7.11
N ALA A 230 23.19 -5.51 8.07
CA ALA A 230 23.73 -4.17 7.83
C ALA A 230 25.24 -4.28 7.58
N VAL A 231 25.75 -3.48 6.66
CA VAL A 231 27.18 -3.40 6.34
C VAL A 231 27.88 -2.44 7.26
#